data_c238b122fdbb7decc0f5f73019b7aeb5
#
_entry.id   c238b122fdbb7decc0f5f73019b7aeb5
#
_cell.length_a   1.000
_cell.length_b   1.000
_cell.length_c   1.000
_cell.angle_alpha   90.00
_cell.angle_beta   90.00
_cell.angle_gamma   90.00
#
_symmetry.space_group_name_H-M   'P 1'
#
loop_
_entity.id
_entity.type
_entity.pdbx_description
1 polymer ?
#
loop_
_entity_poly.entity_id
_entity_poly.type
_entity_poly.pdbx_seq_one_letter_code
_entity_poly.pdbx_strand_id
1 'polypeptide(L)'
;MKGIEIAKKLNISTSALRHYESWGLVPEIERAKNGYRIYTSEHETYFECIRALNAGFGMDLVKKVMPLIINGEIHDALWLINKAQVGLYTEKETVQKTVEILDSKNLTELTDIPKYRNKNYFTIGEVAKEANVSASSIRHWEKEGLIKPERHKESGFRMYCPSDIKRVLIIRTVQRVVYSLEIVREVLSDIDKNNVVQAKEMALRSLQYIDYALVAQVRGIATLQTLLDVVSKEQHLNY
;
A
#
# COMPACT_ATOMS: atom_id res chain seq x y z
N MET A 1 31.95 14.20 -3.36
CA MET A 1 31.52 14.50 -1.97
C MET A 1 31.79 13.30 -1.06
N LYS A 2 31.92 13.53 0.23
CA LYS A 2 32.05 12.46 1.23
C LYS A 2 30.67 11.93 1.64
N GLY A 3 30.55 10.64 1.87
CA GLY A 3 29.27 10.03 2.27
C GLY A 3 28.66 10.62 3.56
N ILE A 4 29.51 11.14 4.48
CA ILE A 4 29.00 11.79 5.70
C ILE A 4 28.30 13.12 5.40
N GLU A 5 28.70 13.84 4.35
CA GLU A 5 28.09 15.11 3.92
C GLU A 5 26.69 14.83 3.36
N ILE A 6 26.56 13.84 2.47
CA ILE A 6 25.25 13.40 1.94
C ILE A 6 24.36 12.86 3.04
N ALA A 7 24.89 12.00 3.90
CA ALA A 7 24.13 11.43 5.01
C ALA A 7 23.54 12.51 5.94
N LYS A 8 24.33 13.55 6.26
CA LYS A 8 23.85 14.69 7.06
C LYS A 8 22.78 15.51 6.31
N LYS A 9 23.02 15.83 5.02
CA LYS A 9 22.05 16.60 4.22
C LYS A 9 20.70 15.89 4.10
N LEU A 10 20.73 14.58 3.91
CA LEU A 10 19.53 13.77 3.74
C LEU A 10 18.93 13.26 5.06
N ASN A 11 19.57 13.55 6.20
CA ASN A 11 19.17 13.05 7.51
C ASN A 11 18.99 11.52 7.52
N ILE A 12 20.01 10.80 7.03
CA ILE A 12 20.10 9.33 7.03
C ILE A 12 21.47 8.90 7.56
N SER A 13 21.63 7.62 7.85
CA SER A 13 22.94 7.07 8.24
C SER A 13 23.83 6.83 7.02
N THR A 14 25.16 6.87 7.21
CA THR A 14 26.10 6.42 6.17
C THR A 14 25.95 4.93 5.85
N SER A 15 25.40 4.14 6.77
CA SER A 15 25.03 2.74 6.54
C SER A 15 23.89 2.62 5.51
N ALA A 16 22.91 3.52 5.55
CA ALA A 16 21.82 3.53 4.58
C ALA A 16 22.35 3.75 3.15
N LEU A 17 23.32 4.67 2.94
CA LEU A 17 23.95 4.89 1.64
C LEU A 17 24.61 3.59 1.10
N ARG A 18 25.30 2.85 1.98
CA ARG A 18 25.92 1.57 1.62
C ARG A 18 24.91 0.49 1.26
N HIS A 19 23.76 0.45 1.95
CA HIS A 19 22.67 -0.46 1.63
C HIS A 19 22.07 -0.14 0.26
N TYR A 20 21.81 1.14 -0.05
CA TYR A 20 21.29 1.54 -1.36
C TYR A 20 22.25 1.18 -2.49
N GLU A 21 23.58 1.37 -2.31
CA GLU A 21 24.60 0.91 -3.23
C GLU A 21 24.57 -0.64 -3.38
N SER A 22 24.58 -1.38 -2.28
CA SER A 22 24.58 -2.86 -2.30
C SER A 22 23.30 -3.46 -2.91
N TRP A 23 22.20 -2.74 -2.89
CA TRP A 23 20.95 -3.13 -3.54
C TRP A 23 20.85 -2.69 -5.00
N GLY A 24 21.88 -2.03 -5.55
CA GLY A 24 21.89 -1.55 -6.93
C GLY A 24 20.87 -0.44 -7.20
N LEU A 25 20.60 0.41 -6.20
CA LEU A 25 19.61 1.49 -6.32
C LEU A 25 20.23 2.83 -6.79
N VAL A 26 21.53 2.88 -6.94
CA VAL A 26 22.29 4.03 -7.43
C VAL A 26 23.32 3.55 -8.46
N PRO A 27 23.78 4.42 -9.39
CA PRO A 27 24.88 4.08 -10.29
C PRO A 27 26.15 3.64 -9.57
N GLU A 28 27.09 3.08 -10.30
CA GLU A 28 28.36 2.62 -9.76
C GLU A 28 29.15 3.77 -9.10
N ILE A 29 29.61 3.54 -7.87
CA ILE A 29 30.31 4.55 -7.08
C ILE A 29 31.81 4.30 -7.17
N GLU A 30 32.53 5.23 -7.76
CA GLU A 30 33.98 5.18 -7.83
C GLU A 30 34.64 5.19 -6.45
N ARG A 31 35.84 4.60 -6.39
CA ARG A 31 36.67 4.60 -5.18
C ARG A 31 37.98 5.31 -5.38
N ALA A 32 38.33 6.17 -4.45
CA ALA A 32 39.61 6.81 -4.39
C ALA A 32 40.76 5.77 -4.17
N LYS A 33 41.99 6.13 -4.42
CA LYS A 33 43.20 5.29 -4.22
C LYS A 33 43.32 4.69 -2.79
N ASN A 34 42.72 5.36 -1.81
CA ASN A 34 42.67 4.91 -0.41
C ASN A 34 41.41 4.06 -0.09
N GLY A 35 40.64 3.64 -1.10
CA GLY A 35 39.47 2.77 -0.98
C GLY A 35 38.18 3.49 -0.55
N TYR A 36 38.21 4.80 -0.28
CA TYR A 36 37.00 5.56 0.08
C TYR A 36 36.10 5.84 -1.14
N ARG A 37 34.78 5.80 -0.94
CA ARG A 37 33.76 6.11 -1.95
C ARG A 37 33.77 7.59 -2.33
N ILE A 38 33.69 7.86 -3.63
CA ILE A 38 33.57 9.21 -4.19
C ILE A 38 32.15 9.38 -4.72
N TYR A 39 31.36 10.20 -4.05
CA TYR A 39 29.99 10.51 -4.48
C TYR A 39 29.97 11.75 -5.35
N THR A 40 29.18 11.73 -6.42
CA THR A 40 28.90 12.85 -7.31
C THR A 40 27.59 13.57 -6.90
N SER A 41 27.26 14.68 -7.57
CA SER A 41 25.95 15.34 -7.43
C SER A 41 24.82 14.44 -7.95
N GLU A 42 25.08 13.65 -8.98
CA GLU A 42 24.15 12.66 -9.50
C GLU A 42 23.77 11.64 -8.42
N HIS A 43 24.75 11.03 -7.76
CA HIS A 43 24.48 10.09 -6.64
C HIS A 43 23.64 10.74 -5.54
N GLU A 44 23.85 12.02 -5.25
CA GLU A 44 23.02 12.74 -4.28
C GLU A 44 21.57 12.80 -4.73
N THR A 45 21.31 13.13 -6.01
CA THR A 45 19.94 13.14 -6.58
C THR A 45 19.28 11.77 -6.52
N TYR A 46 20.03 10.69 -6.79
CA TYR A 46 19.51 9.33 -6.61
C TYR A 46 19.12 9.06 -5.16
N PHE A 47 19.94 9.41 -4.19
CA PHE A 47 19.62 9.21 -2.77
C PHE A 47 18.42 10.03 -2.31
N GLU A 48 18.29 11.29 -2.78
CA GLU A 48 17.11 12.12 -2.52
C GLU A 48 15.84 11.46 -3.06
N CYS A 49 15.89 10.98 -4.30
CA CYS A 49 14.77 10.31 -4.96
C CYS A 49 14.39 9.01 -4.23
N ILE A 50 15.35 8.14 -3.89
CA ILE A 50 15.12 6.92 -3.12
C ILE A 50 14.38 7.23 -1.83
N ARG A 51 14.84 8.24 -1.09
CA ARG A 51 14.23 8.61 0.18
C ARG A 51 12.81 9.14 0.03
N ALA A 52 12.58 10.01 -0.96
CA ALA A 52 11.28 10.58 -1.21
C ALA A 52 10.28 9.52 -1.71
N LEU A 53 10.70 8.65 -2.63
CA LEU A 53 9.87 7.53 -3.10
C LEU A 53 9.57 6.53 -1.98
N ASN A 54 10.56 6.22 -1.13
CA ASN A 54 10.34 5.29 -0.02
C ASN A 54 9.28 5.80 0.97
N ALA A 55 9.21 7.10 1.21
CA ALA A 55 8.22 7.70 2.11
C ALA A 55 6.77 7.54 1.60
N GLY A 56 6.54 7.56 0.28
CA GLY A 56 5.21 7.48 -0.32
C GLY A 56 4.84 6.10 -0.85
N PHE A 57 5.82 5.32 -1.30
CA PHE A 57 5.58 4.06 -2.01
C PHE A 57 6.17 2.82 -1.31
N GLY A 58 7.05 3.02 -0.33
CA GLY A 58 7.75 1.95 0.36
C GLY A 58 8.96 1.40 -0.40
N MET A 59 9.88 0.77 0.35
CA MET A 59 11.16 0.29 -0.16
C MET A 59 11.02 -0.83 -1.21
N ASP A 60 9.97 -1.64 -1.14
CA ASP A 60 9.74 -2.72 -2.11
C ASP A 60 9.47 -2.21 -3.53
N LEU A 61 8.80 -1.06 -3.67
CA LEU A 61 8.64 -0.40 -4.96
C LEU A 61 9.94 0.25 -5.39
N VAL A 62 10.63 0.95 -4.50
CA VAL A 62 11.93 1.61 -4.78
C VAL A 62 12.93 0.63 -5.34
N LYS A 63 13.06 -0.58 -4.75
CA LYS A 63 13.93 -1.66 -5.24
C LYS A 63 13.60 -2.15 -6.65
N LYS A 64 12.39 -1.93 -7.14
CA LYS A 64 11.97 -2.28 -8.51
C LYS A 64 12.17 -1.12 -9.48
N VAL A 65 11.91 0.10 -9.04
CA VAL A 65 11.92 1.31 -9.87
C VAL A 65 13.34 1.79 -10.14
N MET A 66 14.20 1.90 -9.12
CA MET A 66 15.52 2.51 -9.27
C MET A 66 16.45 1.77 -10.25
N PRO A 67 16.51 0.42 -10.26
CA PRO A 67 17.30 -0.30 -11.28
C PRO A 67 16.82 -0.04 -12.72
N LEU A 68 15.50 0.07 -12.93
CA LEU A 68 14.95 0.39 -14.26
C LEU A 68 15.38 1.79 -14.72
N ILE A 69 15.39 2.77 -13.82
CA ILE A 69 15.87 4.13 -14.13
C ILE A 69 17.36 4.12 -14.49
N ILE A 70 18.18 3.40 -13.72
CA ILE A 70 19.63 3.27 -14.01
C ILE A 70 19.88 2.63 -15.38
N ASN A 71 19.05 1.66 -15.77
CA ASN A 71 19.14 0.96 -17.05
C ASN A 71 18.52 1.74 -18.23
N GLY A 72 17.89 2.92 -18.00
CA GLY A 72 17.20 3.68 -19.03
C GLY A 72 15.80 3.18 -19.37
N GLU A 73 15.26 2.21 -18.61
CA GLU A 73 13.92 1.64 -18.79
C GLU A 73 12.85 2.52 -18.10
N ILE A 74 12.82 3.81 -18.45
CA ILE A 74 12.07 4.85 -17.73
C ILE A 74 10.55 4.58 -17.77
N HIS A 75 10.01 4.19 -18.93
CA HIS A 75 8.57 3.95 -19.07
C HIS A 75 8.10 2.80 -18.15
N ASP A 76 8.89 1.74 -18.01
CA ASP A 76 8.54 0.62 -17.14
C ASP A 76 8.58 1.04 -15.65
N ALA A 77 9.55 1.86 -15.27
CA ALA A 77 9.61 2.47 -13.94
C ALA A 77 8.37 3.33 -13.64
N LEU A 78 7.96 4.20 -14.59
CA LEU A 78 6.79 5.05 -14.45
C LEU A 78 5.48 4.26 -14.38
N TRP A 79 5.35 3.16 -15.14
CA TRP A 79 4.17 2.30 -15.06
C TRP A 79 4.07 1.58 -13.70
N LEU A 80 5.18 1.20 -13.08
CA LEU A 80 5.16 0.66 -11.71
C LEU A 80 4.68 1.69 -10.69
N ILE A 81 5.11 2.94 -10.81
CA ILE A 81 4.64 4.03 -9.95
C ILE A 81 3.16 4.30 -10.16
N ASN A 82 2.71 4.40 -11.42
CA ASN A 82 1.29 4.60 -11.75
C ASN A 82 0.43 3.48 -11.17
N LYS A 83 0.87 2.22 -11.30
CA LYS A 83 0.16 1.08 -10.70
C LYS A 83 0.02 1.21 -9.18
N ALA A 84 1.05 1.70 -8.49
CA ALA A 84 0.99 1.91 -7.04
C ALA A 84 0.02 3.04 -6.66
N GLN A 85 -0.07 4.12 -7.46
CA GLN A 85 -1.06 5.18 -7.27
C GLN A 85 -2.50 4.69 -7.46
N VAL A 86 -2.75 3.89 -8.50
CA VAL A 86 -4.05 3.22 -8.71
C VAL A 86 -4.39 2.33 -7.52
N GLY A 87 -3.39 1.61 -6.96
CA GLY A 87 -3.56 0.81 -5.75
C GLY A 87 -4.01 1.65 -4.54
N LEU A 88 -3.41 2.82 -4.33
CA LEU A 88 -3.79 3.73 -3.25
C LEU A 88 -5.21 4.29 -3.44
N TYR A 89 -5.59 4.63 -4.68
CA TYR A 89 -6.95 5.07 -5.00
C TYR A 89 -8.00 3.99 -4.72
N THR A 90 -7.76 2.76 -5.18
CA THR A 90 -8.64 1.61 -4.90
C THR A 90 -8.78 1.36 -3.41
N GLU A 91 -7.70 1.59 -2.66
CA GLU A 91 -7.69 1.51 -1.21
C GLU A 91 -8.64 2.54 -0.58
N LYS A 92 -8.53 3.80 -1.03
CA LYS A 92 -9.42 4.88 -0.58
C LYS A 92 -10.88 4.53 -0.81
N GLU A 93 -11.24 4.09 -2.01
CA GLU A 93 -12.62 3.69 -2.34
C GLU A 93 -13.14 2.58 -1.41
N THR A 94 -12.28 1.59 -1.10
CA THR A 94 -12.66 0.49 -0.21
C THR A 94 -12.91 0.97 1.22
N VAL A 95 -12.08 1.87 1.74
CA VAL A 95 -12.26 2.42 3.09
C VAL A 95 -13.47 3.36 3.14
N GLN A 96 -13.67 4.20 2.12
CA GLN A 96 -14.87 5.05 2.03
C GLN A 96 -16.14 4.21 2.06
N LYS A 97 -16.20 3.15 1.27
CA LYS A 97 -17.32 2.21 1.29
C LYS A 97 -17.55 1.59 2.67
N THR A 98 -16.47 1.29 3.40
CA THR A 98 -16.60 0.78 4.77
C THR A 98 -17.20 1.83 5.70
N VAL A 99 -16.81 3.10 5.58
CA VAL A 99 -17.41 4.21 6.35
C VAL A 99 -18.90 4.33 6.05
N GLU A 100 -19.30 4.29 4.78
CA GLU A 100 -20.71 4.35 4.36
C GLU A 100 -21.53 3.20 4.97
N ILE A 101 -20.97 1.98 4.98
CA ILE A 101 -21.59 0.82 5.61
C ILE A 101 -21.79 1.05 7.12
N LEU A 102 -20.79 1.62 7.80
CA LEU A 102 -20.85 1.89 9.24
C LEU A 102 -21.77 3.06 9.59
N ASP A 103 -22.02 3.98 8.65
CA ASP A 103 -22.95 5.10 8.81
C ASP A 103 -24.42 4.76 8.50
N SER A 104 -24.66 3.64 7.80
CA SER A 104 -26.03 3.21 7.50
C SER A 104 -26.77 2.86 8.79
N LYS A 105 -27.97 3.44 8.99
CA LYS A 105 -28.81 3.20 10.18
C LYS A 105 -29.22 1.74 10.35
N ASN A 106 -29.21 0.97 9.27
CA ASN A 106 -29.52 -0.45 9.25
C ASN A 106 -28.27 -1.25 8.91
N LEU A 107 -27.50 -1.58 9.92
CA LEU A 107 -26.35 -2.49 9.78
C LEU A 107 -26.74 -3.86 9.19
N THR A 108 -27.99 -4.24 9.21
CA THR A 108 -28.55 -5.47 8.65
C THR A 108 -28.83 -5.41 7.15
N GLU A 109 -28.98 -4.22 6.55
CA GLU A 109 -29.45 -4.07 5.17
C GLU A 109 -28.32 -3.74 4.17
N LEU A 110 -27.36 -4.65 3.97
CA LEU A 110 -26.52 -4.63 2.76
C LEU A 110 -27.31 -4.95 1.48
N THR A 111 -28.56 -5.41 1.62
CA THR A 111 -29.50 -5.63 0.52
C THR A 111 -29.84 -4.36 -0.26
N ASP A 112 -29.60 -3.17 0.32
CA ASP A 112 -29.83 -1.88 -0.37
C ASP A 112 -28.70 -1.46 -1.32
N ILE A 113 -27.55 -2.13 -1.32
CA ILE A 113 -26.55 -1.92 -2.38
C ILE A 113 -27.09 -2.56 -3.66
N PRO A 114 -27.38 -1.79 -4.74
CA PRO A 114 -28.00 -2.31 -5.96
C PRO A 114 -27.30 -3.55 -6.54
N LYS A 115 -25.98 -3.64 -6.34
CA LYS A 115 -25.13 -4.75 -6.80
C LYS A 115 -25.43 -6.09 -6.10
N TYR A 116 -26.03 -6.09 -4.90
CA TYR A 116 -26.30 -7.29 -4.09
C TYR A 116 -27.76 -7.67 -3.99
N ARG A 117 -28.70 -6.83 -4.50
CA ARG A 117 -30.14 -7.03 -4.40
C ARG A 117 -30.65 -8.37 -4.91
N ASN A 118 -29.93 -8.98 -5.85
CA ASN A 118 -30.39 -10.20 -6.52
C ASN A 118 -29.48 -11.41 -6.24
N LYS A 119 -28.56 -11.34 -5.28
CA LYS A 119 -27.62 -12.43 -5.00
C LYS A 119 -27.47 -12.68 -3.50
N ASN A 120 -27.97 -13.85 -3.06
CA ASN A 120 -27.94 -14.22 -1.64
C ASN A 120 -26.56 -14.71 -1.19
N TYR A 121 -25.76 -15.28 -2.10
CA TYR A 121 -24.46 -15.88 -1.77
C TYR A 121 -23.39 -15.55 -2.79
N PHE A 122 -22.16 -15.43 -2.29
CA PHE A 122 -20.96 -15.10 -3.05
C PHE A 122 -19.89 -16.16 -2.86
N THR A 123 -19.05 -16.35 -3.87
CA THR A 123 -17.86 -17.17 -3.79
C THR A 123 -16.73 -16.42 -3.08
N ILE A 124 -15.72 -17.13 -2.57
CA ILE A 124 -14.55 -16.51 -1.96
C ILE A 124 -13.81 -15.56 -2.94
N GLY A 125 -13.80 -15.89 -4.23
CA GLY A 125 -13.19 -15.02 -5.26
C GLY A 125 -13.91 -13.69 -5.43
N GLU A 126 -15.26 -13.70 -5.39
CA GLU A 126 -16.06 -12.47 -5.46
C GLU A 126 -15.87 -11.60 -4.22
N VAL A 127 -15.85 -12.21 -3.02
CA VAL A 127 -15.59 -11.49 -1.76
C VAL A 127 -14.17 -10.92 -1.75
N ALA A 128 -13.18 -11.69 -2.20
CA ALA A 128 -11.79 -11.25 -2.28
C ALA A 128 -11.63 -10.03 -3.21
N LYS A 129 -12.28 -10.07 -4.38
CA LYS A 129 -12.31 -8.95 -5.35
C LYS A 129 -13.00 -7.73 -4.75
N GLU A 130 -14.15 -7.91 -4.11
CA GLU A 130 -14.94 -6.82 -3.54
C GLU A 130 -14.21 -6.10 -2.39
N ALA A 131 -13.55 -6.87 -1.53
CA ALA A 131 -12.79 -6.32 -0.40
C ALA A 131 -11.35 -5.95 -0.76
N ASN A 132 -10.90 -6.20 -1.99
CA ASN A 132 -9.51 -6.02 -2.40
C ASN A 132 -8.51 -6.70 -1.44
N VAL A 133 -8.75 -8.00 -1.18
CA VAL A 133 -7.90 -8.85 -0.35
C VAL A 133 -7.64 -10.19 -1.05
N SER A 134 -6.65 -10.94 -0.58
CA SER A 134 -6.40 -12.28 -1.10
C SER A 134 -7.42 -13.29 -0.55
N ALA A 135 -7.74 -14.34 -1.32
CA ALA A 135 -8.54 -15.46 -0.82
C ALA A 135 -7.86 -16.16 0.37
N SER A 136 -6.53 -16.12 0.46
CA SER A 136 -5.78 -16.66 1.62
C SER A 136 -6.04 -15.84 2.89
N SER A 137 -6.14 -14.52 2.79
CA SER A 137 -6.52 -13.67 3.93
C SER A 137 -7.91 -14.03 4.46
N ILE A 138 -8.89 -14.22 3.57
CA ILE A 138 -10.25 -14.61 3.96
C ILE A 138 -10.25 -15.96 4.66
N ARG A 139 -9.50 -16.97 4.15
CA ARG A 139 -9.36 -18.26 4.80
C ARG A 139 -8.67 -18.18 6.16
N HIS A 140 -7.70 -17.30 6.31
CA HIS A 140 -7.06 -17.02 7.58
C HIS A 140 -8.07 -16.46 8.59
N TRP A 141 -8.87 -15.48 8.20
CA TRP A 141 -9.91 -14.89 9.06
C TRP A 141 -11.02 -15.88 9.42
N GLU A 142 -11.37 -16.80 8.50
CA GLU A 142 -12.26 -17.92 8.81
C GLU A 142 -11.64 -18.85 9.86
N LYS A 143 -10.37 -19.22 9.70
CA LYS A 143 -9.63 -20.05 10.68
C LYS A 143 -9.55 -19.39 12.05
N GLU A 144 -9.37 -18.08 12.09
CA GLU A 144 -9.37 -17.28 13.32
C GLU A 144 -10.78 -17.01 13.89
N GLY A 145 -11.83 -17.52 13.24
CA GLY A 145 -13.21 -17.39 13.68
C GLY A 145 -13.80 -15.98 13.53
N LEU A 146 -13.12 -15.09 12.78
CA LEU A 146 -13.60 -13.72 12.53
C LEU A 146 -14.78 -13.68 11.53
N ILE A 147 -14.86 -14.66 10.63
CA ILE A 147 -15.97 -14.89 9.69
C ILE A 147 -16.38 -16.35 9.73
N LYS A 148 -17.67 -16.63 9.46
CA LYS A 148 -18.22 -17.99 9.51
C LYS A 148 -19.15 -18.22 8.31
N PRO A 149 -18.58 -18.39 7.08
CA PRO A 149 -19.40 -18.63 5.90
C PRO A 149 -20.16 -19.94 5.99
N GLU A 150 -21.35 -19.96 5.43
CA GLU A 150 -22.11 -21.19 5.26
C GLU A 150 -21.45 -22.14 4.26
N ARG A 151 -21.84 -23.39 4.27
CA ARG A 151 -21.41 -24.38 3.28
C ARG A 151 -22.59 -24.92 2.50
N HIS A 152 -22.42 -24.97 1.19
CA HIS A 152 -23.42 -25.61 0.33
C HIS A 152 -23.58 -27.08 0.71
N LYS A 153 -24.84 -27.50 0.93
CA LYS A 153 -25.14 -28.83 1.50
C LYS A 153 -24.59 -30.01 0.70
N GLU A 154 -24.63 -29.92 -0.63
CA GLU A 154 -24.23 -31.02 -1.51
C GLU A 154 -22.74 -30.94 -1.92
N SER A 155 -22.24 -29.74 -2.24
CA SER A 155 -20.88 -29.57 -2.78
C SER A 155 -19.82 -29.23 -1.72
N GLY A 156 -20.24 -28.85 -0.50
CA GLY A 156 -19.34 -28.42 0.58
C GLY A 156 -18.65 -27.06 0.34
N PHE A 157 -18.91 -26.40 -0.79
CA PHE A 157 -18.31 -25.09 -1.10
C PHE A 157 -18.75 -24.01 -0.12
N ARG A 158 -17.84 -23.08 0.15
CA ARG A 158 -18.12 -21.90 0.99
C ARG A 158 -19.08 -20.93 0.29
N MET A 159 -20.08 -20.50 1.01
CA MET A 159 -21.07 -19.50 0.58
C MET A 159 -21.02 -18.33 1.53
N TYR A 160 -20.68 -17.17 1.02
CA TYR A 160 -20.58 -15.93 1.78
C TYR A 160 -21.86 -15.11 1.55
N CYS A 161 -22.59 -14.81 2.61
CA CYS A 161 -23.74 -13.91 2.52
C CYS A 161 -23.30 -12.43 2.54
N PRO A 162 -24.19 -11.47 2.24
CA PRO A 162 -23.86 -10.04 2.27
C PRO A 162 -23.27 -9.57 3.61
N SER A 163 -23.70 -10.13 4.74
CA SER A 163 -23.14 -9.81 6.06
C SER A 163 -21.67 -10.28 6.22
N ASP A 164 -21.28 -11.38 5.56
CA ASP A 164 -19.88 -11.81 5.55
C ASP A 164 -19.00 -10.85 4.77
N ILE A 165 -19.49 -10.31 3.64
CA ILE A 165 -18.75 -9.29 2.86
C ILE A 165 -18.51 -8.05 3.70
N LYS A 166 -19.55 -7.56 4.38
CA LYS A 166 -19.44 -6.44 5.31
C LYS A 166 -18.39 -6.69 6.38
N ARG A 167 -18.43 -7.87 7.00
CA ARG A 167 -17.50 -8.27 8.05
C ARG A 167 -16.07 -8.30 7.52
N VAL A 168 -15.83 -8.82 6.31
CA VAL A 168 -14.53 -8.82 5.61
C VAL A 168 -14.04 -7.38 5.36
N LEU A 169 -14.88 -6.47 4.90
CA LEU A 169 -14.54 -5.06 4.67
C LEU A 169 -14.11 -4.36 5.97
N ILE A 170 -14.82 -4.62 7.06
CA ILE A 170 -14.50 -4.06 8.38
C ILE A 170 -13.16 -4.61 8.89
N ILE A 171 -12.97 -5.94 8.86
CA ILE A 171 -11.71 -6.58 9.29
C ILE A 171 -10.53 -5.97 8.54
N ARG A 172 -10.63 -5.89 7.22
CA ARG A 172 -9.58 -5.31 6.38
C ARG A 172 -9.27 -3.86 6.75
N THR A 173 -10.31 -3.05 6.96
CA THR A 173 -10.15 -1.63 7.29
C THR A 173 -9.53 -1.44 8.66
N VAL A 174 -9.96 -2.19 9.66
CA VAL A 174 -9.40 -2.15 11.01
C VAL A 174 -7.93 -2.60 11.01
N GLN A 175 -7.59 -3.67 10.28
CA GLN A 175 -6.22 -4.20 10.21
C GLN A 175 -5.21 -3.24 9.55
N ARG A 176 -5.65 -2.20 8.85
CA ARG A 176 -4.73 -1.14 8.38
C ARG A 176 -4.22 -0.25 9.48
N VAL A 177 -4.99 -0.10 10.55
CA VAL A 177 -4.68 0.77 11.68
C VAL A 177 -4.07 -0.02 12.83
N VAL A 178 -4.49 -1.28 12.99
CA VAL A 178 -4.07 -2.16 14.08
C VAL A 178 -3.64 -3.54 13.54
N TYR A 179 -2.51 -4.05 14.08
CA TYR A 179 -2.00 -5.38 13.71
C TYR A 179 -2.56 -6.51 14.59
N SER A 180 -3.25 -6.18 15.71
CA SER A 180 -3.78 -7.18 16.66
C SER A 180 -5.13 -7.73 16.20
N LEU A 181 -5.24 -9.05 16.10
CA LEU A 181 -6.50 -9.74 15.83
C LEU A 181 -7.48 -9.68 17.01
N GLU A 182 -6.97 -9.48 18.23
CA GLU A 182 -7.77 -9.28 19.45
C GLU A 182 -8.61 -8.00 19.32
N ILE A 183 -7.98 -6.90 18.91
CA ILE A 183 -8.69 -5.62 18.66
C ILE A 183 -9.71 -5.78 17.55
N VAL A 184 -9.39 -6.54 16.49
CA VAL A 184 -10.35 -6.82 15.42
C VAL A 184 -11.57 -7.59 15.97
N ARG A 185 -11.37 -8.58 16.87
CA ARG A 185 -12.48 -9.32 17.50
C ARG A 185 -13.34 -8.42 18.38
N GLU A 186 -12.73 -7.52 19.16
CA GLU A 186 -13.46 -6.54 19.98
C GLU A 186 -14.34 -5.64 19.09
N VAL A 187 -13.78 -5.04 18.05
CA VAL A 187 -14.51 -4.19 17.11
C VAL A 187 -15.68 -4.95 16.47
N LEU A 188 -15.47 -6.20 16.03
CA LEU A 188 -16.53 -7.01 15.44
C LEU A 188 -17.62 -7.36 16.47
N SER A 189 -17.24 -7.66 17.72
CA SER A 189 -18.19 -7.91 18.82
C SER A 189 -19.03 -6.68 19.13
N ASP A 190 -18.45 -5.49 19.10
CA ASP A 190 -19.16 -4.25 19.31
C ASP A 190 -20.17 -3.97 18.17
N ILE A 191 -19.76 -4.23 16.93
CA ILE A 191 -20.65 -4.11 15.77
C ILE A 191 -21.82 -5.09 15.86
N ASP A 192 -21.57 -6.32 16.32
CA ASP A 192 -22.63 -7.31 16.55
C ASP A 192 -23.64 -6.86 17.63
N LYS A 193 -23.21 -5.95 18.52
CA LYS A 193 -24.07 -5.28 19.53
C LYS A 193 -24.63 -3.92 19.05
N ASN A 194 -24.53 -3.61 17.75
CA ASN A 194 -24.89 -2.32 17.14
C ASN A 194 -24.04 -1.11 17.63
N ASN A 195 -22.86 -1.35 18.19
CA ASN A 195 -21.92 -0.30 18.54
C ASN A 195 -20.83 -0.18 17.45
N VAL A 196 -20.97 0.81 16.59
CA VAL A 196 -20.09 1.03 15.43
C VAL A 196 -19.05 2.14 15.65
N VAL A 197 -19.08 2.79 16.81
CA VAL A 197 -18.29 4.02 17.05
C VAL A 197 -16.79 3.76 16.85
N GLN A 198 -16.25 2.72 17.50
CA GLN A 198 -14.82 2.38 17.39
C GLN A 198 -14.43 1.99 15.97
N ALA A 199 -15.24 1.17 15.29
CA ALA A 199 -14.98 0.77 13.90
C ALA A 199 -14.96 1.98 12.96
N LYS A 200 -15.90 2.91 13.13
CA LYS A 200 -15.97 4.14 12.36
C LYS A 200 -14.76 5.04 12.59
N GLU A 201 -14.35 5.22 13.84
CA GLU A 201 -13.15 6.00 14.17
C GLU A 201 -11.91 5.42 13.50
N MET A 202 -11.73 4.09 13.53
CA MET A 202 -10.62 3.42 12.85
C MET A 202 -10.67 3.59 11.33
N ALA A 203 -11.85 3.50 10.73
CA ALA A 203 -12.02 3.72 9.29
C ALA A 203 -11.65 5.17 8.90
N LEU A 204 -12.08 6.17 9.67
CA LEU A 204 -11.73 7.57 9.45
C LEU A 204 -10.22 7.82 9.61
N ARG A 205 -9.57 7.22 10.60
CA ARG A 205 -8.11 7.28 10.75
C ARG A 205 -7.39 6.64 9.55
N SER A 206 -7.93 5.54 9.02
CA SER A 206 -7.39 4.92 7.81
C SER A 206 -7.46 5.85 6.59
N LEU A 207 -8.56 6.60 6.40
CA LEU A 207 -8.66 7.61 5.35
C LEU A 207 -7.60 8.70 5.51
N GLN A 208 -7.41 9.22 6.73
CA GLN A 208 -6.35 10.20 6.99
C GLN A 208 -4.96 9.68 6.62
N TYR A 209 -4.67 8.41 6.97
CA TYR A 209 -3.41 7.78 6.59
C TYR A 209 -3.22 7.69 5.07
N ILE A 210 -4.29 7.35 4.33
CA ILE A 210 -4.29 7.32 2.87
C ILE A 210 -4.01 8.70 2.28
N ASP A 211 -4.61 9.76 2.83
CA ASP A 211 -4.37 11.14 2.40
C ASP A 211 -2.90 11.56 2.67
N TYR A 212 -2.32 11.19 3.80
CA TYR A 212 -0.88 11.39 4.06
C TYR A 212 0.00 10.62 3.07
N ALA A 213 -0.35 9.38 2.76
CA ALA A 213 0.38 8.58 1.77
C ALA A 213 0.31 9.22 0.38
N LEU A 214 -0.85 9.76 -0.02
CA LEU A 214 -1.01 10.46 -1.29
C LEU A 214 -0.07 11.68 -1.38
N VAL A 215 -0.02 12.52 -0.35
CA VAL A 215 0.88 13.67 -0.31
C VAL A 215 2.35 13.23 -0.39
N ALA A 216 2.72 12.16 0.31
CA ALA A 216 4.07 11.61 0.24
C ALA A 216 4.41 11.06 -1.16
N GLN A 217 3.45 10.41 -1.84
CA GLN A 217 3.62 9.94 -3.22
C GLN A 217 3.84 11.10 -4.19
N VAL A 218 3.05 12.19 -4.08
CA VAL A 218 3.21 13.39 -4.92
C VAL A 218 4.61 14.01 -4.73
N ARG A 219 5.10 14.11 -3.50
CA ARG A 219 6.47 14.58 -3.22
C ARG A 219 7.53 13.64 -3.82
N GLY A 220 7.33 12.33 -3.71
CA GLY A 220 8.22 11.33 -4.32
C GLY A 220 8.30 11.48 -5.83
N ILE A 221 7.17 11.69 -6.51
CA ILE A 221 7.10 11.89 -7.96
C ILE A 221 7.78 13.19 -8.38
N ALA A 222 7.60 14.29 -7.63
CA ALA A 222 8.29 15.55 -7.90
C ALA A 222 9.82 15.37 -7.82
N THR A 223 10.32 14.63 -6.84
CA THR A 223 11.76 14.33 -6.72
C THR A 223 12.23 13.37 -7.82
N LEU A 224 11.38 12.42 -8.22
CA LEU A 224 11.67 11.56 -9.37
C LEU A 224 11.83 12.36 -10.65
N GLN A 225 10.97 13.34 -10.91
CA GLN A 225 11.13 14.22 -12.09
C GLN A 225 12.50 14.90 -12.12
N THR A 226 12.96 15.39 -10.97
CA THR A 226 14.30 15.99 -10.85
C THR A 226 15.40 14.98 -11.21
N LEU A 227 15.27 13.74 -10.79
CA LEU A 227 16.21 12.67 -11.14
C LEU A 227 16.18 12.39 -12.64
N LEU A 228 15.00 12.27 -13.24
CA LEU A 228 14.85 12.02 -14.67
C LEU A 228 15.48 13.14 -15.52
N ASP A 229 15.36 14.39 -15.10
CA ASP A 229 16.00 15.54 -15.77
C ASP A 229 17.54 15.44 -15.74
N VAL A 230 18.11 14.89 -14.67
CA VAL A 230 19.57 14.64 -14.58
C VAL A 230 19.98 13.50 -15.50
N VAL A 231 19.30 12.35 -15.39
CA VAL A 231 19.60 11.14 -16.19
C VAL A 231 19.44 11.41 -17.70
N SER A 232 18.41 12.17 -18.12
CA SER A 232 18.16 12.48 -19.53
C SER A 232 19.28 13.32 -20.14
N LYS A 233 19.82 14.28 -19.37
CA LYS A 233 20.95 15.12 -19.82
C LYS A 233 22.22 14.31 -20.04
N GLU A 234 22.49 13.31 -19.23
CA GLU A 234 23.69 12.49 -19.30
C GLU A 234 23.59 11.41 -20.38
N GLN A 235 22.41 10.85 -20.59
CA GLN A 235 22.17 9.79 -21.56
C GLN A 235 21.72 10.28 -22.95
N HIS A 236 21.60 11.60 -23.18
CA HIS A 236 21.06 12.21 -24.41
C HIS A 236 19.65 11.67 -24.78
N LEU A 237 18.87 11.28 -23.80
CA LEU A 237 17.52 10.74 -23.99
C LEU A 237 16.52 11.91 -24.05
N ASN A 238 15.77 12.02 -25.17
CA ASN A 238 14.61 12.91 -25.28
C ASN A 238 13.35 12.09 -24.97
N TYR A 239 12.65 12.46 -23.90
CA TYR A 239 11.33 11.91 -23.55
C TYR A 239 10.21 12.80 -24.04
#